data_f632226005c60ddc842a2b2133aa0da2
#
_entry.id   f632226005c60ddc842a2b2133aa0da2
#
_cell.length_a   1.000
_cell.length_b   1.000
_cell.length_c   1.000
_cell.angle_alpha   90.00
_cell.angle_beta   90.00
_cell.angle_gamma   90.00
#
_symmetry.space_group_name_H-M   'P 1'
#
loop_
_entity.id
_entity.type
_entity.pdbx_description
1 polymer ?
#
loop_
_entity_poly.entity_id
_entity_poly.type
_entity_poly.pdbx_seq_one_letter_code
_entity_poly.pdbx_strand_id
1 'polypeptide(L)'
;MNSQGYRWKRRAVQVATLFMLVLIPALGIFRIDLAAGSLVIVDHPVSLRDFPVVAGLAIVLATAPLLMISTIGTLWCGWACPQNTVSEWANNLTHRLLGPRANVNVESAGLQVAPSKNRTRNWLVLGLNLLLASLMLGIIPLFYFFPPDVVWSLVSFGENSQFSHFMYRLYLVSAAAAFVSIALIRNFVCNYVCLYRFGLLLFKNEDTLHVTYDASRSNECAKCNYCRVSCITTIDPTSIKRFDRCVNCGECIDACTRLHAKNQQATPGLLQFESGPRDGEPRSMLERVLAMVGWHGVVFLAGCAILAFALAHQS
;
A
#
# COMPACT_ATOMS: atom_id res chain seq x y z
N MET A 1 20.33 21.19 0.80
CA MET A 1 19.67 19.92 1.10
C MET A 1 18.46 19.77 0.16
N ASN A 2 18.40 18.68 -0.60
CA ASN A 2 17.35 18.47 -1.61
C ASN A 2 15.96 18.40 -0.96
N SER A 3 15.14 19.40 -1.19
CA SER A 3 13.79 19.57 -0.65
C SER A 3 12.71 18.62 -1.21
N GLN A 4 13.11 17.56 -1.90
CA GLN A 4 12.19 16.57 -2.50
C GLN A 4 12.33 15.17 -1.88
N GLY A 5 12.66 15.10 -0.56
CA GLY A 5 13.09 13.87 0.07
C GLY A 5 12.08 12.72 0.04
N TYR A 6 10.85 12.95 0.51
CA TYR A 6 9.87 11.87 0.71
C TYR A 6 9.11 11.50 -0.56
N ARG A 7 8.71 12.47 -1.36
CA ARG A 7 7.92 12.23 -2.58
C ARG A 7 8.62 11.28 -3.56
N TRP A 8 9.92 11.52 -3.86
CA TRP A 8 10.69 10.67 -4.76
C TRP A 8 10.91 9.27 -4.17
N LYS A 9 11.34 9.19 -2.91
CA LYS A 9 11.54 7.92 -2.21
C LYS A 9 10.26 7.08 -2.21
N ARG A 10 9.14 7.71 -1.90
CA ARG A 10 7.82 7.07 -1.93
C ARG A 10 7.47 6.52 -3.31
N ARG A 11 7.67 7.31 -4.37
CA ARG A 11 7.43 6.84 -5.75
C ARG A 11 8.31 5.65 -6.12
N ALA A 12 9.58 5.67 -5.74
CA ALA A 12 10.48 4.55 -5.96
C ALA A 12 9.99 3.28 -5.25
N VAL A 13 9.58 3.38 -3.97
CA VAL A 13 9.02 2.26 -3.22
C VAL A 13 7.71 1.75 -3.85
N GLN A 14 6.81 2.64 -4.26
CA GLN A 14 5.56 2.27 -4.93
C GLN A 14 5.81 1.45 -6.21
N VAL A 15 6.74 1.91 -7.06
CA VAL A 15 7.11 1.22 -8.29
C VAL A 15 7.78 -0.12 -7.97
N ALA A 16 8.72 -0.15 -7.02
CA ALA A 16 9.38 -1.36 -6.58
C ALA A 16 8.39 -2.40 -6.05
N THR A 17 7.39 -1.98 -5.27
CA THR A 17 6.36 -2.91 -4.74
C THR A 17 5.52 -3.52 -5.86
N LEU A 18 5.09 -2.72 -6.84
CA LEU A 18 4.35 -3.25 -7.99
C LEU A 18 5.20 -4.24 -8.81
N PHE A 19 6.49 -3.97 -8.95
CA PHE A 19 7.43 -4.89 -9.59
C PHE A 19 7.57 -6.18 -8.81
N MET A 20 7.74 -6.10 -7.48
CA MET A 20 7.88 -7.27 -6.62
C MET A 20 6.64 -8.17 -6.61
N LEU A 21 5.43 -7.61 -6.75
CA LEU A 21 4.21 -8.41 -6.88
C LEU A 21 4.20 -9.34 -8.09
N VAL A 22 4.89 -8.98 -9.16
CA VAL A 22 5.05 -9.84 -10.34
C VAL A 22 6.30 -10.70 -10.22
N LEU A 23 7.40 -10.14 -9.74
CA LEU A 23 8.70 -10.78 -9.70
C LEU A 23 8.74 -11.97 -8.74
N ILE A 24 8.12 -11.84 -7.56
CA ILE A 24 8.08 -12.91 -6.54
C ILE A 24 7.52 -14.21 -7.10
N PRO A 25 6.30 -14.25 -7.68
CA PRO A 25 5.79 -15.49 -8.25
C PRO A 25 6.48 -15.90 -9.56
N ALA A 26 6.93 -14.93 -10.38
CA ALA A 26 7.61 -15.22 -11.63
C ALA A 26 8.98 -15.90 -11.43
N LEU A 27 9.70 -15.57 -10.36
CA LEU A 27 10.95 -16.20 -9.96
C LEU A 27 10.77 -17.48 -9.12
N GLY A 28 9.52 -17.96 -8.94
CA GLY A 28 9.27 -19.14 -8.11
C GLY A 28 9.54 -18.95 -6.60
N ILE A 29 9.72 -17.69 -6.14
CA ILE A 29 9.97 -17.43 -4.71
C ILE A 29 8.74 -17.83 -3.88
N PHE A 30 7.54 -17.50 -4.37
CA PHE A 30 6.28 -17.93 -3.77
C PHE A 30 5.19 -18.07 -4.85
N ARG A 31 4.69 -19.29 -5.05
CA ARG A 31 3.60 -19.59 -5.97
C ARG A 31 2.75 -20.75 -5.45
N ILE A 32 1.46 -20.73 -5.71
CA ILE A 32 0.52 -21.78 -5.36
C ILE A 32 0.21 -22.58 -6.62
N ASP A 33 0.70 -23.80 -6.74
CA ASP A 33 0.37 -24.68 -7.87
C ASP A 33 -0.90 -25.46 -7.54
N LEU A 34 -2.03 -24.97 -8.02
CA LEU A 34 -3.32 -25.60 -7.79
C LEU A 34 -3.44 -26.93 -8.52
N ALA A 35 -2.75 -27.13 -9.64
CA ALA A 35 -2.80 -28.35 -10.41
C ALA A 35 -2.04 -29.49 -9.71
N ALA A 36 -0.89 -29.17 -9.13
CA ALA A 36 -0.06 -30.11 -8.37
C ALA A 36 -0.48 -30.23 -6.89
N GLY A 37 -1.35 -29.32 -6.39
CA GLY A 37 -1.72 -29.25 -4.97
C GLY A 37 -0.51 -28.95 -4.06
N SER A 38 0.45 -28.17 -4.56
CA SER A 38 1.70 -27.84 -3.91
C SER A 38 1.93 -26.32 -3.83
N LEU A 39 2.69 -25.91 -2.83
CA LEU A 39 3.26 -24.57 -2.74
C LEU A 39 4.68 -24.60 -3.33
N VAL A 40 5.00 -23.70 -4.22
CA VAL A 40 6.38 -23.50 -4.66
C VAL A 40 6.99 -22.40 -3.79
N ILE A 41 8.02 -22.76 -3.02
CA ILE A 41 8.77 -21.84 -2.17
C ILE A 41 10.24 -21.95 -2.57
N VAL A 42 10.81 -20.85 -3.09
CA VAL A 42 12.20 -20.78 -3.59
C VAL A 42 12.50 -21.94 -4.55
N ASP A 43 11.64 -22.11 -5.57
CA ASP A 43 11.68 -23.17 -6.60
C ASP A 43 11.53 -24.62 -6.07
N HIS A 44 11.30 -24.81 -4.77
CA HIS A 44 11.03 -26.14 -4.20
C HIS A 44 9.51 -26.37 -4.08
N PRO A 45 8.96 -27.43 -4.70
CA PRO A 45 7.57 -27.79 -4.53
C PRO A 45 7.35 -28.40 -3.13
N VAL A 46 6.60 -27.72 -2.30
CA VAL A 46 6.26 -28.15 -0.94
C VAL A 46 4.80 -28.62 -0.92
N SER A 47 4.56 -29.83 -0.43
CA SER A 47 3.21 -30.37 -0.36
C SER A 47 2.35 -29.56 0.64
N LEU A 48 1.11 -29.24 0.25
CA LEU A 48 0.13 -28.65 1.16
C LEU A 48 -0.28 -29.63 2.29
N ARG A 49 0.13 -30.89 2.23
CA ARG A 49 -0.12 -31.89 3.28
C ARG A 49 0.92 -31.83 4.42
N ASP A 50 2.02 -31.11 4.22
CA ASP A 50 3.09 -30.98 5.21
C ASP A 50 2.68 -29.96 6.28
N PHE A 51 2.05 -30.48 7.33
CA PHE A 51 1.49 -29.67 8.41
C PHE A 51 2.46 -28.62 9.00
N PRO A 52 3.74 -28.94 9.30
CA PRO A 52 4.68 -27.96 9.84
C PRO A 52 4.91 -26.75 8.90
N VAL A 53 5.00 -26.98 7.58
CA VAL A 53 5.21 -25.91 6.61
C VAL A 53 3.96 -25.03 6.50
N VAL A 54 2.80 -25.66 6.39
CA VAL A 54 1.52 -24.92 6.31
C VAL A 54 1.27 -24.14 7.59
N ALA A 55 1.52 -24.73 8.75
CA ALA A 55 1.38 -24.07 10.04
C ALA A 55 2.36 -22.89 10.21
N GLY A 56 3.64 -23.10 9.91
CA GLY A 56 4.65 -22.04 9.96
C GLY A 56 4.32 -20.89 9.02
N LEU A 57 3.92 -21.18 7.78
CA LEU A 57 3.51 -20.18 6.80
C LEU A 57 2.26 -19.41 7.26
N ALA A 58 1.26 -20.10 7.79
CA ALA A 58 0.04 -19.48 8.29
C ALA A 58 0.33 -18.54 9.45
N ILE A 59 1.19 -18.93 10.39
CA ILE A 59 1.62 -18.09 11.51
C ILE A 59 2.34 -16.84 11.00
N VAL A 60 3.28 -16.98 10.07
CA VAL A 60 4.03 -15.85 9.49
C VAL A 60 3.07 -14.90 8.77
N LEU A 61 2.18 -15.42 7.90
CA LEU A 61 1.23 -14.60 7.16
C LEU A 61 0.20 -13.88 8.05
N ALA A 62 -0.18 -14.49 9.18
CA ALA A 62 -1.09 -13.87 10.15
C ALA A 62 -0.39 -12.79 10.99
N THR A 63 0.85 -13.03 11.42
CA THR A 63 1.56 -12.14 12.36
C THR A 63 2.36 -11.03 11.69
N ALA A 64 2.83 -11.21 10.45
CA ALA A 64 3.56 -10.18 9.72
C ALA A 64 2.76 -8.87 9.57
N PRO A 65 1.47 -8.88 9.16
CA PRO A 65 0.67 -7.65 9.11
C PRO A 65 0.49 -7.00 10.48
N LEU A 66 0.35 -7.78 11.56
CA LEU A 66 0.21 -7.25 12.91
C LEU A 66 1.49 -6.51 13.34
N LEU A 67 2.64 -7.11 13.05
CA LEU A 67 3.95 -6.50 13.32
C LEU A 67 4.14 -5.21 12.51
N MET A 68 3.72 -5.20 11.26
CA MET A 68 3.73 -3.99 10.43
C MET A 68 2.81 -2.91 10.98
N ILE A 69 1.63 -3.27 11.47
CA ILE A 69 0.66 -2.34 12.05
C ILE A 69 1.23 -1.68 13.31
N SER A 70 1.83 -2.47 14.20
CA SER A 70 2.37 -1.98 15.48
C SER A 70 3.64 -1.14 15.32
N THR A 71 4.46 -1.42 14.31
CA THR A 71 5.73 -0.73 14.05
C THR A 71 5.58 0.50 13.16
N ILE A 72 5.31 0.26 11.88
CA ILE A 72 5.25 1.31 10.83
C ILE A 72 3.85 1.87 10.61
N GLY A 73 2.82 1.21 11.15
CA GLY A 73 1.44 1.68 11.09
C GLY A 73 0.95 1.96 9.68
N THR A 74 0.45 3.17 9.46
CA THR A 74 -0.11 3.59 8.17
C THR A 74 0.95 3.92 7.10
N LEU A 75 2.25 3.84 7.42
CA LEU A 75 3.31 4.05 6.43
C LEU A 75 3.21 3.07 5.28
N TRP A 76 2.91 1.77 5.57
CA TRP A 76 2.62 0.77 4.55
C TRP A 76 1.57 1.26 3.55
N CYS A 77 0.46 1.83 4.04
CA CYS A 77 -0.61 2.33 3.19
C CYS A 77 -0.16 3.43 2.23
N GLY A 78 0.70 4.35 2.70
CA GLY A 78 1.17 5.47 1.89
C GLY A 78 2.29 5.13 0.92
N TRP A 79 3.12 4.12 1.23
CA TRP A 79 4.38 3.87 0.52
C TRP A 79 4.39 2.59 -0.29
N ALA A 80 3.87 1.49 0.24
CA ALA A 80 4.03 0.18 -0.36
C ALA A 80 2.70 -0.51 -0.73
N CYS A 81 1.55 -0.01 -0.28
CA CYS A 81 0.27 -0.62 -0.60
C CYS A 81 -0.09 -0.48 -2.09
N PRO A 82 -0.24 -1.59 -2.85
CA PRO A 82 -0.55 -1.54 -4.27
C PRO A 82 -1.89 -0.85 -4.55
N GLN A 83 -2.90 -1.13 -3.73
CA GLN A 83 -4.23 -0.52 -3.86
C GLN A 83 -4.16 1.01 -3.75
N ASN A 84 -3.42 1.54 -2.77
CA ASN A 84 -3.26 2.98 -2.61
C ASN A 84 -2.45 3.60 -3.76
N THR A 85 -1.41 2.91 -4.23
CA THR A 85 -0.58 3.35 -5.36
C THR A 85 -1.42 3.55 -6.62
N VAL A 86 -2.24 2.56 -6.95
CA VAL A 86 -3.11 2.59 -8.14
C VAL A 86 -4.24 3.60 -7.95
N SER A 87 -4.83 3.69 -6.75
CA SER A 87 -5.84 4.70 -6.43
C SER A 87 -5.32 6.13 -6.56
N GLU A 88 -4.11 6.39 -6.09
CA GLU A 88 -3.45 7.70 -6.22
C GLU A 88 -3.17 8.04 -7.69
N TRP A 89 -2.68 7.08 -8.48
CA TRP A 89 -2.51 7.25 -9.92
C TRP A 89 -3.84 7.59 -10.60
N ALA A 90 -4.90 6.84 -10.32
CA ALA A 90 -6.21 7.04 -10.88
C ALA A 90 -6.84 8.39 -10.46
N ASN A 91 -6.63 8.84 -9.20
CA ASN A 91 -7.03 10.16 -8.72
C ASN A 91 -6.30 11.26 -9.49
N ASN A 92 -4.98 11.15 -9.65
CA ASN A 92 -4.18 12.13 -10.39
C ASN A 92 -4.61 12.22 -11.85
N LEU A 93 -4.91 11.09 -12.50
CA LEU A 93 -5.43 11.05 -13.87
C LEU A 93 -6.80 11.74 -13.96
N THR A 94 -7.72 11.43 -13.04
CA THR A 94 -9.05 12.03 -12.95
C THR A 94 -8.95 13.55 -12.76
N HIS A 95 -8.09 14.02 -11.86
CA HIS A 95 -7.89 15.46 -11.65
C HIS A 95 -7.32 16.17 -12.86
N ARG A 96 -6.42 15.52 -13.61
CA ARG A 96 -5.85 16.09 -14.84
C ARG A 96 -6.91 16.22 -15.93
N LEU A 97 -7.76 15.21 -16.11
CA LEU A 97 -8.73 15.15 -17.20
C LEU A 97 -10.06 15.85 -16.90
N LEU A 98 -10.56 15.75 -15.66
CA LEU A 98 -11.88 16.25 -15.27
C LEU A 98 -11.82 17.48 -14.34
N GLY A 99 -10.66 17.78 -13.74
CA GLY A 99 -10.45 18.94 -12.89
C GLY A 99 -10.12 18.58 -11.44
N PRO A 100 -9.51 19.50 -10.68
CA PRO A 100 -8.96 19.24 -9.34
C PRO A 100 -10.02 18.91 -8.27
N ARG A 101 -11.29 19.22 -8.52
CA ARG A 101 -12.41 18.87 -7.62
C ARG A 101 -13.10 17.56 -7.98
N ALA A 102 -12.70 16.90 -9.07
CA ALA A 102 -13.25 15.63 -9.52
C ALA A 102 -12.74 14.47 -8.66
N ASN A 103 -13.25 14.35 -7.45
CA ASN A 103 -12.93 13.26 -6.53
C ASN A 103 -13.99 12.17 -6.62
N VAL A 104 -13.56 10.94 -6.88
CA VAL A 104 -14.42 9.75 -6.79
C VAL A 104 -14.53 9.35 -5.32
N ASN A 105 -15.62 9.75 -4.68
CA ASN A 105 -15.94 9.36 -3.31
C ASN A 105 -17.40 8.94 -3.25
N VAL A 106 -17.65 7.75 -2.75
CA VAL A 106 -19.01 7.19 -2.60
C VAL A 106 -19.86 8.01 -1.59
N GLU A 107 -19.18 8.69 -0.66
CA GLU A 107 -19.84 9.53 0.36
C GLU A 107 -20.21 10.93 -0.12
N SER A 108 -19.65 11.39 -1.22
CA SER A 108 -19.91 12.75 -1.73
C SER A 108 -21.08 12.77 -2.70
N ALA A 109 -21.80 13.90 -2.74
CA ALA A 109 -22.97 14.14 -3.61
C ALA A 109 -22.65 14.18 -5.12
N GLY A 110 -21.76 13.33 -5.60
CA GLY A 110 -21.39 13.20 -7.01
C GLY A 110 -20.04 13.80 -7.37
N LEU A 111 -19.60 13.47 -8.57
CA LEU A 111 -18.31 13.90 -9.13
C LEU A 111 -18.39 15.35 -9.62
N GLN A 112 -17.64 16.26 -9.00
CA GLN A 112 -17.60 17.67 -9.40
C GLN A 112 -16.63 17.88 -10.58
N VAL A 113 -17.15 17.81 -11.79
CA VAL A 113 -16.37 18.02 -13.02
C VAL A 113 -16.26 19.50 -13.34
N ALA A 114 -15.05 19.98 -13.69
CA ALA A 114 -14.86 21.36 -14.13
C ALA A 114 -15.56 21.57 -15.50
N PRO A 115 -16.41 22.61 -15.67
CA PRO A 115 -17.18 22.82 -16.91
C PRO A 115 -16.30 22.86 -18.18
N SER A 116 -15.11 23.45 -18.09
CA SER A 116 -14.15 23.53 -19.21
C SER A 116 -13.55 22.18 -19.60
N LYS A 117 -13.55 21.20 -18.70
CA LYS A 117 -12.99 19.85 -18.89
C LYS A 117 -14.06 18.77 -19.11
N ASN A 118 -15.34 19.08 -18.99
CA ASN A 118 -16.44 18.16 -19.24
C ASN A 118 -16.67 17.93 -20.74
N ARG A 119 -15.70 17.24 -21.36
CA ARG A 119 -15.72 16.87 -22.77
C ARG A 119 -15.74 15.36 -22.92
N THR A 120 -16.53 14.82 -23.83
CA THR A 120 -16.63 13.37 -24.11
C THR A 120 -15.25 12.75 -24.32
N ARG A 121 -14.34 13.43 -25.01
CA ARG A 121 -12.97 12.96 -25.20
C ARG A 121 -12.24 12.70 -23.89
N ASN A 122 -12.38 13.58 -22.88
CA ASN A 122 -11.70 13.41 -21.59
C ASN A 122 -12.26 12.21 -20.82
N TRP A 123 -13.56 11.97 -20.92
CA TRP A 123 -14.20 10.78 -20.32
C TRP A 123 -13.77 9.49 -21.01
N LEU A 124 -13.70 9.47 -22.34
CA LEU A 124 -13.21 8.33 -23.11
C LEU A 124 -11.76 8.01 -22.78
N VAL A 125 -10.88 9.03 -22.74
CA VAL A 125 -9.46 8.85 -22.38
C VAL A 125 -9.34 8.33 -20.95
N LEU A 126 -10.12 8.86 -19.99
CA LEU A 126 -10.12 8.37 -18.61
C LEU A 126 -10.56 6.91 -18.56
N GLY A 127 -11.73 6.60 -19.15
CA GLY A 127 -12.27 5.24 -19.15
C GLY A 127 -11.33 4.21 -19.79
N LEU A 128 -10.74 4.56 -20.93
CA LEU A 128 -9.79 3.71 -21.63
C LEU A 128 -8.53 3.45 -20.78
N ASN A 129 -7.96 4.48 -20.15
CA ASN A 129 -6.78 4.29 -19.27
C ASN A 129 -7.10 3.43 -18.06
N LEU A 130 -8.27 3.63 -17.41
CA LEU A 130 -8.68 2.80 -16.28
C LEU A 130 -8.92 1.35 -16.69
N LEU A 131 -9.51 1.13 -17.87
CA LEU A 131 -9.73 -0.20 -18.43
C LEU A 131 -8.39 -0.90 -18.72
N LEU A 132 -7.48 -0.24 -19.43
CA LEU A 132 -6.16 -0.79 -19.73
C LEU A 132 -5.38 -1.13 -18.46
N ALA A 133 -5.40 -0.23 -17.48
CA ALA A 133 -4.76 -0.49 -16.20
C ALA A 133 -5.36 -1.69 -15.46
N SER A 134 -6.69 -1.85 -15.50
CA SER A 134 -7.36 -2.98 -14.86
C SER A 134 -7.07 -4.31 -15.55
N LEU A 135 -6.97 -4.32 -16.89
CA LEU A 135 -6.56 -5.50 -17.65
C LEU A 135 -5.12 -5.91 -17.31
N MET A 136 -4.21 -4.95 -17.20
CA MET A 136 -2.82 -5.21 -16.78
C MET A 136 -2.74 -5.73 -15.35
N LEU A 137 -3.45 -5.11 -14.42
CA LEU A 137 -3.47 -5.53 -13.02
C LEU A 137 -4.15 -6.89 -12.82
N GLY A 138 -5.13 -7.23 -13.66
CA GLY A 138 -5.81 -8.52 -13.65
C GLY A 138 -4.90 -9.71 -13.96
N ILE A 139 -3.74 -9.47 -14.62
CA ILE A 139 -2.75 -10.52 -14.90
C ILE A 139 -1.96 -10.91 -13.64
N ILE A 140 -1.78 -9.99 -12.68
CA ILE A 140 -0.94 -10.23 -11.50
C ILE A 140 -1.34 -11.49 -10.72
N PRO A 141 -2.62 -11.72 -10.37
CA PRO A 141 -3.02 -12.94 -9.67
C PRO A 141 -2.72 -14.23 -10.42
N LEU A 142 -2.69 -14.20 -11.77
CA LEU A 142 -2.39 -15.39 -12.55
C LEU A 142 -0.97 -15.92 -12.29
N PHE A 143 0.01 -15.03 -12.11
CA PHE A 143 1.39 -15.44 -11.78
C PHE A 143 1.50 -16.19 -10.44
N TYR A 144 0.53 -15.99 -9.52
CA TYR A 144 0.50 -16.70 -8.24
C TYR A 144 -0.09 -18.11 -8.35
N PHE A 145 -0.85 -18.41 -9.41
CA PHE A 145 -1.54 -19.69 -9.58
C PHE A 145 -1.05 -20.49 -10.78
N PHE A 146 -0.38 -19.86 -11.73
CA PHE A 146 0.10 -20.50 -12.95
C PHE A 146 1.58 -20.23 -13.20
N PRO A 147 2.30 -21.15 -13.83
CA PRO A 147 3.68 -20.94 -14.25
C PRO A 147 3.83 -19.73 -15.20
N PRO A 148 4.95 -19.02 -15.18
CA PRO A 148 5.16 -17.82 -16.00
C PRO A 148 5.04 -18.05 -17.51
N ASP A 149 5.47 -19.22 -18.00
CA ASP A 149 5.37 -19.61 -19.40
C ASP A 149 3.92 -19.72 -19.89
N VAL A 150 3.03 -20.25 -19.02
CA VAL A 150 1.59 -20.32 -19.30
C VAL A 150 0.95 -18.94 -19.30
N VAL A 151 1.30 -18.08 -18.33
CA VAL A 151 0.81 -16.69 -18.30
C VAL A 151 1.34 -15.90 -19.49
N TRP A 152 2.59 -16.12 -19.89
CA TRP A 152 3.17 -15.46 -21.05
C TRP A 152 2.48 -15.84 -22.34
N SER A 153 2.11 -17.11 -22.51
CA SER A 153 1.37 -17.56 -23.71
C SER A 153 -0.02 -16.93 -23.80
N LEU A 154 -0.68 -16.61 -22.67
CA LEU A 154 -1.91 -15.83 -22.70
C LEU A 154 -1.68 -14.40 -23.24
N VAL A 155 -0.61 -13.74 -22.81
CA VAL A 155 -0.28 -12.36 -23.22
C VAL A 155 0.16 -12.31 -24.69
N SER A 156 0.91 -13.33 -25.15
CA SER A 156 1.43 -13.43 -26.51
C SER A 156 0.42 -14.03 -27.52
N PHE A 157 -0.79 -14.37 -27.07
CA PHE A 157 -1.80 -15.08 -27.89
C PHE A 157 -1.30 -16.40 -28.48
N GLY A 158 -0.37 -17.06 -27.81
CA GLY A 158 0.15 -18.38 -28.22
C GLY A 158 -0.83 -19.50 -27.92
N GLU A 159 -0.86 -20.53 -28.77
CA GLU A 159 -1.59 -21.75 -28.48
C GLU A 159 -0.86 -22.56 -27.41
N ASN A 160 -1.49 -22.76 -26.25
CA ASN A 160 -0.97 -23.62 -25.20
C ASN A 160 -2.08 -24.58 -24.73
N SER A 161 -1.80 -25.87 -24.73
CA SER A 161 -2.75 -26.91 -24.30
C SER A 161 -3.14 -26.84 -22.81
N GLN A 162 -2.39 -26.08 -22.02
CA GLN A 162 -2.64 -25.84 -20.59
C GLN A 162 -3.64 -24.70 -20.32
N PHE A 163 -4.17 -24.04 -21.35
CA PHE A 163 -5.23 -23.06 -21.17
C PHE A 163 -6.49 -23.70 -20.61
N SER A 164 -6.75 -23.47 -19.34
CA SER A 164 -7.95 -23.95 -18.69
C SER A 164 -9.02 -22.86 -18.65
N HIS A 165 -10.30 -23.28 -18.72
CA HIS A 165 -11.41 -22.36 -18.48
C HIS A 165 -11.31 -21.62 -17.14
N PHE A 166 -10.64 -22.23 -16.15
CA PHE A 166 -10.39 -21.64 -14.85
C PHE A 166 -9.47 -20.43 -14.96
N MET A 167 -8.39 -20.49 -15.74
CA MET A 167 -7.45 -19.38 -15.93
C MET A 167 -8.15 -18.16 -16.55
N TYR A 168 -8.96 -18.35 -17.60
CA TYR A 168 -9.73 -17.26 -18.19
C TYR A 168 -10.74 -16.65 -17.23
N ARG A 169 -11.46 -17.48 -16.47
CA ARG A 169 -12.39 -16.99 -15.46
C ARG A 169 -11.66 -16.19 -14.38
N LEU A 170 -10.53 -16.68 -13.88
CA LEU A 170 -9.71 -15.99 -12.90
C LEU A 170 -9.23 -14.64 -13.43
N TYR A 171 -8.75 -14.60 -14.68
CA TYR A 171 -8.35 -13.36 -15.33
C TYR A 171 -9.51 -12.36 -15.44
N LEU A 172 -10.63 -12.79 -15.96
CA LEU A 172 -11.79 -11.91 -16.14
C LEU A 172 -12.32 -11.38 -14.80
N VAL A 173 -12.41 -12.24 -13.79
CA VAL A 173 -12.85 -11.83 -12.44
C VAL A 173 -11.86 -10.85 -11.81
N SER A 174 -10.56 -11.12 -11.90
CA SER A 174 -9.54 -10.23 -11.33
C SER A 174 -9.47 -8.89 -12.08
N ALA A 175 -9.57 -8.88 -13.40
CA ALA A 175 -9.60 -7.65 -14.19
C ALA A 175 -10.88 -6.83 -13.92
N ALA A 176 -12.03 -7.47 -13.81
CA ALA A 176 -13.29 -6.82 -13.44
C ALA A 176 -13.24 -6.25 -12.02
N ALA A 177 -12.73 -7.01 -11.05
CA ALA A 177 -12.55 -6.56 -9.68
C ALA A 177 -11.57 -5.36 -9.61
N ALA A 178 -10.47 -5.41 -10.36
CA ALA A 178 -9.52 -4.30 -10.47
C ALA A 178 -10.21 -3.06 -11.09
N PHE A 179 -11.01 -3.22 -12.14
CA PHE A 179 -11.74 -2.12 -12.77
C PHE A 179 -12.73 -1.47 -11.80
N VAL A 180 -13.58 -2.25 -11.14
CA VAL A 180 -14.53 -1.75 -10.14
C VAL A 180 -13.79 -1.03 -9.02
N SER A 181 -12.70 -1.64 -8.51
CA SER A 181 -11.87 -1.05 -7.46
C SER A 181 -11.28 0.31 -7.85
N ILE A 182 -10.73 0.44 -9.07
CA ILE A 182 -10.05 1.66 -9.50
C ILE A 182 -11.04 2.72 -9.99
N ALA A 183 -12.10 2.32 -10.68
CA ALA A 183 -13.04 3.26 -11.30
C ALA A 183 -14.06 3.81 -10.30
N LEU A 184 -14.61 2.95 -9.42
CA LEU A 184 -15.79 3.27 -8.62
C LEU A 184 -15.48 3.41 -7.12
N ILE A 185 -14.76 2.44 -6.54
CA ILE A 185 -14.66 2.30 -5.08
C ILE A 185 -13.24 2.48 -4.52
N ARG A 186 -12.34 3.10 -5.29
CA ARG A 186 -10.91 3.21 -4.95
C ARG A 186 -10.62 3.77 -3.56
N ASN A 187 -11.33 4.81 -3.15
CA ASN A 187 -11.16 5.41 -1.82
C ASN A 187 -12.01 4.68 -0.75
N PHE A 188 -13.12 4.08 -1.15
CA PHE A 188 -14.01 3.33 -0.27
C PHE A 188 -13.34 2.06 0.26
N VAL A 189 -12.66 1.30 -0.61
CA VAL A 189 -11.92 0.09 -0.20
C VAL A 189 -10.92 0.39 0.92
N CYS A 190 -10.11 1.44 0.77
CA CYS A 190 -9.11 1.83 1.76
C CYS A 190 -9.74 2.30 3.09
N ASN A 191 -10.95 2.87 3.05
CA ASN A 191 -11.58 3.44 4.23
C ASN A 191 -12.43 2.43 5.02
N TYR A 192 -13.10 1.47 4.35
CA TYR A 192 -14.15 0.66 4.96
C TYR A 192 -13.97 -0.85 4.81
N VAL A 193 -13.30 -1.32 3.75
CA VAL A 193 -13.22 -2.75 3.43
C VAL A 193 -11.87 -3.35 3.77
N CYS A 194 -10.82 -2.54 3.86
CA CYS A 194 -9.46 -3.00 4.03
C CYS A 194 -9.22 -3.65 5.41
N LEU A 195 -8.87 -4.93 5.42
CA LEU A 195 -8.52 -5.67 6.65
C LEU A 195 -7.35 -5.03 7.42
N TYR A 196 -6.37 -4.50 6.71
CA TYR A 196 -5.25 -3.79 7.34
C TYR A 196 -5.73 -2.55 8.11
N ARG A 197 -6.71 -1.81 7.55
CA ARG A 197 -7.34 -0.67 8.24
C ARG A 197 -8.07 -1.09 9.51
N PHE A 198 -8.74 -2.24 9.45
CA PHE A 198 -9.40 -2.82 10.62
C PHE A 198 -8.37 -3.19 11.71
N GLY A 199 -7.27 -3.83 11.30
CA GLY A 199 -6.16 -4.15 12.19
C GLY A 199 -5.54 -2.90 12.86
N LEU A 200 -5.47 -1.76 12.14
CA LEU A 200 -4.98 -0.50 12.72
C LEU A 200 -5.84 0.00 13.88
N LEU A 201 -7.14 -0.27 13.89
CA LEU A 201 -8.02 0.10 15.00
C LEU A 201 -7.72 -0.71 16.27
N LEU A 202 -7.27 -1.95 16.09
CA LEU A 202 -7.03 -2.89 17.20
C LEU A 202 -5.58 -2.87 17.71
N PHE A 203 -4.61 -2.80 16.79
CA PHE A 203 -3.19 -3.05 17.11
C PHE A 203 -2.28 -1.83 16.99
N LYS A 204 -2.75 -0.70 16.44
CA LYS A 204 -1.96 0.53 16.42
C LYS A 204 -1.81 1.06 17.85
N ASN A 205 -0.57 1.21 18.31
CA ASN A 205 -0.23 1.76 19.61
C ASN A 205 0.26 3.22 19.50
N GLU A 206 0.58 3.83 20.61
CA GLU A 206 1.06 5.21 20.66
C GLU A 206 2.51 5.35 20.14
N ASP A 207 3.29 4.28 20.26
CA ASP A 207 4.68 4.23 19.79
C ASP A 207 4.79 3.99 18.28
N THR A 208 3.68 3.63 17.61
CA THR A 208 3.64 3.42 16.15
C THR A 208 4.00 4.70 15.40
N LEU A 209 4.84 4.59 14.36
CA LEU A 209 5.28 5.71 13.53
C LEU A 209 4.11 6.57 13.02
N HIS A 210 4.20 7.87 13.22
CA HIS A 210 3.18 8.84 12.79
C HIS A 210 3.80 10.20 12.45
N VAL A 211 3.00 11.07 11.82
CA VAL A 211 3.39 12.46 11.58
C VAL A 211 2.97 13.30 12.78
N THR A 212 3.91 14.12 13.29
CA THR A 212 3.67 15.08 14.37
C THR A 212 3.91 16.51 13.88
N TYR A 213 3.20 17.43 14.52
CA TYR A 213 3.39 18.87 14.37
C TYR A 213 4.06 19.43 15.63
N ASP A 214 5.16 20.12 15.46
CA ASP A 214 5.87 20.76 16.57
C ASP A 214 5.12 22.00 17.04
N ALA A 215 4.26 21.82 18.05
CA ALA A 215 3.46 22.90 18.62
C ALA A 215 4.28 23.93 19.39
N SER A 216 5.48 23.56 19.89
CA SER A 216 6.37 24.49 20.60
C SER A 216 6.88 25.62 19.70
N ARG A 217 6.96 25.34 18.39
CA ARG A 217 7.39 26.25 17.35
C ARG A 217 6.22 26.81 16.52
N SER A 218 5.00 26.79 17.05
CA SER A 218 3.81 27.25 16.34
C SER A 218 3.85 28.70 15.86
N ASN A 219 4.63 29.55 16.52
CA ASN A 219 4.92 30.94 16.12
C ASN A 219 5.67 31.05 14.78
N GLU A 220 6.43 30.03 14.40
CA GLU A 220 7.11 29.96 13.10
C GLU A 220 6.16 29.54 11.96
N CYS A 221 4.95 29.10 12.27
CA CYS A 221 3.96 28.68 11.27
C CYS A 221 3.38 29.89 10.54
N ALA A 222 3.69 30.02 9.26
CA ALA A 222 3.18 31.09 8.41
C ALA A 222 1.66 30.97 8.08
N LYS A 223 0.94 29.99 8.62
CA LYS A 223 -0.48 29.68 8.35
C LYS A 223 -0.81 29.61 6.86
N CYS A 224 0.14 29.16 6.05
CA CYS A 224 0.11 29.18 4.59
C CYS A 224 -0.80 28.08 3.96
N ASN A 225 -1.29 27.14 4.74
CA ASN A 225 -2.09 25.99 4.35
C ASN A 225 -1.44 25.02 3.32
N TYR A 226 -0.17 25.19 2.95
CA TYR A 226 0.48 24.29 1.97
C TYR A 226 0.51 22.84 2.41
N CYS A 227 0.72 22.56 3.71
CA CYS A 227 0.68 21.20 4.26
C CYS A 227 -0.70 20.55 4.09
N ARG A 228 -1.79 21.31 4.28
CA ARG A 228 -3.15 20.84 4.13
C ARG A 228 -3.52 20.59 2.66
N VAL A 229 -3.13 21.51 1.76
CA VAL A 229 -3.37 21.37 0.31
C VAL A 229 -2.60 20.20 -0.30
N SER A 230 -1.39 19.90 0.22
CA SER A 230 -0.58 18.77 -0.23
C SER A 230 -1.04 17.42 0.34
N CYS A 231 -1.94 17.41 1.32
CA CYS A 231 -2.41 16.19 1.96
C CYS A 231 -3.28 15.36 1.02
N ILE A 232 -2.84 14.15 0.68
CA ILE A 232 -3.54 13.24 -0.23
C ILE A 232 -4.86 12.69 0.35
N THR A 233 -4.99 12.70 1.69
CA THR A 233 -6.19 12.27 2.41
C THR A 233 -7.06 13.43 2.88
N THR A 234 -6.72 14.67 2.51
CA THR A 234 -7.50 15.89 2.80
C THR A 234 -7.75 16.16 4.28
N ILE A 235 -6.87 15.70 5.17
CA ILE A 235 -6.91 16.00 6.60
C ILE A 235 -6.05 17.23 6.92
N ASP A 236 -6.19 17.76 8.14
CA ASP A 236 -5.32 18.82 8.64
C ASP A 236 -4.07 18.24 9.29
N PRO A 237 -2.85 18.42 8.69
CA PRO A 237 -1.63 17.85 9.23
C PRO A 237 -1.16 18.48 10.54
N THR A 238 -1.71 19.62 10.95
CA THR A 238 -1.33 20.30 12.22
C THR A 238 -2.07 19.76 13.42
N SER A 239 -3.12 18.95 13.21
CA SER A 239 -4.00 18.43 14.27
C SER A 239 -4.35 16.95 14.08
N ILE A 240 -3.41 16.13 13.59
CA ILE A 240 -3.63 14.70 13.32
C ILE A 240 -3.89 13.94 14.63
N LYS A 241 -5.01 13.22 14.70
CA LYS A 241 -5.35 12.29 15.77
C LYS A 241 -4.92 10.87 15.45
N ARG A 242 -4.85 9.99 16.47
CA ARG A 242 -4.40 8.59 16.35
C ARG A 242 -5.12 7.80 15.25
N PHE A 243 -6.43 8.00 15.10
CA PHE A 243 -7.26 7.24 14.17
C PHE A 243 -7.65 8.00 12.89
N ASP A 244 -7.06 9.20 12.68
CA ASP A 244 -7.29 9.95 11.46
C ASP A 244 -6.81 9.17 10.22
N ARG A 245 -7.32 9.56 9.06
CA ARG A 245 -7.03 8.92 7.76
C ARG A 245 -5.62 9.23 7.23
N CYS A 246 -4.67 9.62 8.10
CA CYS A 246 -3.29 9.83 7.72
C CYS A 246 -2.66 8.52 7.27
N VAL A 247 -2.05 8.51 6.08
CA VAL A 247 -1.32 7.35 5.52
C VAL A 247 0.20 7.52 5.59
N ASN A 248 0.69 8.46 6.39
CA ASN A 248 2.11 8.73 6.59
C ASN A 248 2.89 8.92 5.27
N CYS A 249 2.29 9.59 4.28
CA CYS A 249 2.89 9.76 2.95
C CYS A 249 4.07 10.75 2.90
N GLY A 250 4.19 11.66 3.87
CA GLY A 250 5.26 12.65 3.97
C GLY A 250 5.09 13.90 3.10
N GLU A 251 4.03 14.02 2.28
CA GLU A 251 3.82 15.18 1.39
C GLU A 251 3.67 16.49 2.16
N CYS A 252 3.04 16.47 3.33
CA CYS A 252 2.91 17.65 4.20
C CYS A 252 4.26 18.06 4.80
N ILE A 253 5.12 17.10 5.12
CA ILE A 253 6.48 17.35 5.61
C ILE A 253 7.31 18.04 4.52
N ASP A 254 7.31 17.47 3.30
CA ASP A 254 7.99 18.05 2.15
C ASP A 254 7.49 19.46 1.81
N ALA A 255 6.18 19.69 1.91
CA ALA A 255 5.57 21.00 1.64
C ALA A 255 6.00 22.04 2.67
N CYS A 256 5.99 21.70 3.96
CA CYS A 256 6.42 22.58 5.05
C CYS A 256 7.92 22.90 4.98
N THR A 257 8.75 21.88 4.79
CA THR A 257 10.21 22.02 4.68
C THR A 257 10.62 22.90 3.49
N ARG A 258 9.94 22.75 2.33
CA ARG A 258 10.18 23.61 1.15
C ARG A 258 9.85 25.07 1.41
N LEU A 259 8.79 25.35 2.16
CA LEU A 259 8.43 26.72 2.50
C LEU A 259 9.45 27.36 3.43
N HIS A 260 9.85 26.65 4.50
CA HIS A 260 10.87 27.12 5.44
C HIS A 260 12.20 27.37 4.74
N ALA A 261 12.64 26.47 3.86
CA ALA A 261 13.86 26.67 3.06
C ALA A 261 13.79 27.89 2.12
N LYS A 262 12.60 28.17 1.56
CA LYS A 262 12.38 29.34 0.70
C LYS A 262 12.44 30.66 1.48
N ASN A 263 11.96 30.65 2.70
CA ASN A 263 11.97 31.84 3.58
C ASN A 263 13.31 32.08 4.29
N GLN A 264 14.38 31.38 3.88
CA GLN A 264 15.72 31.45 4.47
C GLN A 264 15.76 31.15 5.98
N GLN A 265 14.74 30.46 6.50
CA GLN A 265 14.75 29.96 7.86
C GLN A 265 15.69 28.75 7.94
N ALA A 266 16.73 28.87 8.78
CA ALA A 266 17.71 27.78 8.97
C ALA A 266 17.10 26.53 9.65
N THR A 267 15.88 26.64 10.13
CA THR A 267 15.18 25.59 10.88
C THR A 267 14.41 24.64 9.94
N PRO A 268 14.40 23.34 10.23
CA PRO A 268 13.59 22.37 9.48
C PRO A 268 12.10 22.72 9.61
N GLY A 269 11.26 22.20 8.69
CA GLY A 269 9.81 22.36 8.77
C GLY A 269 9.24 21.85 10.11
N LEU A 270 8.04 22.31 10.42
CA LEU A 270 7.34 22.01 11.68
C LEU A 270 6.68 20.63 11.72
N LEU A 271 6.69 19.92 10.62
CA LEU A 271 6.13 18.57 10.50
C LEU A 271 7.25 17.55 10.33
N GLN A 272 7.19 16.46 11.07
CA GLN A 272 8.19 15.39 11.03
C GLN A 272 7.57 14.02 11.29
N PHE A 273 8.29 12.95 10.93
CA PHE A 273 7.96 11.61 11.38
C PHE A 273 8.50 11.38 12.77
N GLU A 274 7.66 10.81 13.63
CA GLU A 274 8.02 10.51 15.01
C GLU A 274 7.44 9.16 15.44
N SER A 275 8.14 8.50 16.37
CA SER A 275 7.69 7.30 17.06
C SER A 275 7.70 7.58 18.55
N GLY A 276 6.64 7.28 19.25
CA GLY A 276 6.48 7.56 20.67
C GLY A 276 5.14 8.19 20.99
N PRO A 277 4.77 8.30 22.28
CA PRO A 277 3.52 8.89 22.69
C PRO A 277 3.50 10.38 22.31
N ARG A 278 2.35 10.84 21.80
CA ARG A 278 2.16 12.24 21.36
C ARG A 278 2.16 13.24 22.52
N ASP A 279 1.65 12.80 23.66
CA ASP A 279 1.42 13.63 24.85
C ASP A 279 2.00 12.93 26.10
N GLY A 280 3.26 12.46 26.06
CA GLY A 280 3.84 11.71 27.17
C GLY A 280 5.35 11.85 27.29
N GLU A 281 5.90 11.35 28.42
CA GLU A 281 7.33 11.31 28.62
C GLU A 281 8.02 10.43 27.56
N PRO A 282 9.20 10.84 27.08
CA PRO A 282 9.96 10.08 26.10
C PRO A 282 10.40 8.73 26.69
N ARG A 283 9.88 7.62 26.13
CA ARG A 283 10.30 6.27 26.49
C ARG A 283 11.70 5.98 25.95
N SER A 284 12.43 5.11 26.62
CA SER A 284 13.71 4.62 26.13
C SER A 284 13.54 3.91 24.78
N MET A 285 14.60 3.84 23.98
CA MET A 285 14.57 3.18 22.67
C MET A 285 14.16 1.70 22.80
N LEU A 286 14.64 1.01 23.83
CA LEU A 286 14.31 -0.40 24.09
C LEU A 286 12.84 -0.57 24.43
N GLU A 287 12.27 0.25 25.30
CA GLU A 287 10.84 0.19 25.66
C GLU A 287 9.94 0.43 24.44
N ARG A 288 10.30 1.37 23.55
CA ARG A 288 9.57 1.61 22.29
C ARG A 288 9.62 0.37 21.39
N VAL A 289 10.79 -0.22 21.18
CA VAL A 289 10.93 -1.42 20.35
C VAL A 289 10.13 -2.59 20.96
N LEU A 290 10.19 -2.81 22.26
CA LEU A 290 9.41 -3.85 22.93
C LEU A 290 7.90 -3.59 22.82
N ALA A 291 7.46 -2.34 22.96
CA ALA A 291 6.05 -1.98 22.80
C ALA A 291 5.55 -2.13 21.35
N MET A 292 6.41 -1.85 20.34
CA MET A 292 6.08 -2.03 18.94
C MET A 292 6.04 -3.51 18.53
N VAL A 293 7.03 -4.29 18.97
CA VAL A 293 7.16 -5.70 18.59
C VAL A 293 6.15 -6.58 19.34
N GLY A 294 5.98 -6.35 20.65
CA GLY A 294 5.00 -7.04 21.46
C GLY A 294 5.07 -8.58 21.37
N TRP A 295 3.98 -9.24 21.77
CA TRP A 295 3.87 -10.71 21.70
C TRP A 295 3.81 -11.24 20.25
N HIS A 296 3.29 -10.44 19.31
CA HIS A 296 3.19 -10.83 17.90
C HIS A 296 4.55 -10.95 17.22
N GLY A 297 5.56 -10.21 17.67
CA GLY A 297 6.93 -10.40 17.20
C GLY A 297 7.53 -11.74 17.61
N VAL A 298 7.26 -12.16 18.85
CA VAL A 298 7.71 -13.47 19.33
C VAL A 298 7.04 -14.61 18.54
N VAL A 299 5.73 -14.50 18.32
CA VAL A 299 4.97 -15.49 17.53
C VAL A 299 5.42 -15.50 16.07
N PHE A 300 5.73 -14.33 15.48
CA PHE A 300 6.28 -14.24 14.12
C PHE A 300 7.63 -14.97 14.02
N LEU A 301 8.56 -14.73 14.95
CA LEU A 301 9.86 -15.40 14.97
C LEU A 301 9.72 -16.92 15.17
N ALA A 302 8.80 -17.36 16.02
CA ALA A 302 8.49 -18.77 16.17
C ALA A 302 7.95 -19.39 14.87
N GLY A 303 7.05 -18.69 14.17
CA GLY A 303 6.56 -19.11 12.86
C GLY A 303 7.67 -19.22 11.81
N CYS A 304 8.57 -18.24 11.76
CA CYS A 304 9.75 -18.28 10.87
C CYS A 304 10.68 -19.46 11.21
N ALA A 305 10.91 -19.74 12.50
CA ALA A 305 11.74 -20.87 12.93
C ALA A 305 11.12 -22.23 12.56
N ILE A 306 9.80 -22.39 12.76
CA ILE A 306 9.06 -23.60 12.36
C ILE A 306 9.16 -23.79 10.84
N LEU A 307 8.94 -22.72 10.07
CA LEU A 307 9.00 -22.77 8.61
C LEU A 307 10.41 -23.14 8.12
N ALA A 308 11.44 -22.49 8.66
CA ALA A 308 12.84 -22.76 8.32
C ALA A 308 13.25 -24.19 8.66
N PHE A 309 12.87 -24.66 9.85
CA PHE A 309 13.13 -26.04 10.27
C PHE A 309 12.43 -27.05 9.35
N ALA A 310 11.16 -26.83 9.03
CA ALA A 310 10.39 -27.71 8.17
C ALA A 310 10.96 -27.78 6.74
N LEU A 311 11.37 -26.64 6.16
CA LEU A 311 12.00 -26.59 4.83
C LEU A 311 13.38 -27.28 4.82
N ALA A 312 14.18 -27.13 5.88
CA ALA A 312 15.49 -27.79 6.00
C ALA A 312 15.40 -29.31 6.12
N HIS A 313 14.26 -29.86 6.56
CA HIS A 313 14.06 -31.32 6.69
C HIS A 313 13.37 -31.94 5.47
N GLN A 314 12.98 -31.15 4.48
CA GLN A 314 12.44 -31.61 3.20
C GLN A 314 13.51 -31.70 2.08
N SER A 315 14.69 -31.11 2.31
CA SER A 315 15.86 -31.21 1.43
C SER A 315 16.65 -32.48 1.77
#